data_8b5b53530dcb0ecfde7e832bca33e9b6
#
_entry.id   8b5b53530dcb0ecfde7e832bca33e9b6
#
_cell.length_a   1.000
_cell.length_b   1.000
_cell.length_c   1.000
_cell.angle_alpha   90.00
_cell.angle_beta   90.00
_cell.angle_gamma   90.00
#
_symmetry.space_group_name_H-M   'P 1'
#
loop_
_entity.id
_entity.type
_entity.pdbx_description
1 polymer ?
#
loop_
_entity_poly.entity_id
_entity_poly.type
_entity_poly.pdbx_seq_one_letter_code
_entity_poly.pdbx_strand_id
1 'polypeptide(L)'
;MIANNDLVNNFVDCNLNGISNAKMYNGSMHFVNNTLYSYDTAIGQYNKKDGTFIVNMTKYSQTTSKQRSLLVKALKERNTRYTEVDKVKMGTTNLIKN
;
A
#
# COMPACT_ATOMS: atom_id res chain seq x y z
N MET A 1 -6.56 -14.64 12.65
CA MET A 1 -6.09 -14.25 11.29
C MET A 1 -6.80 -12.97 10.86
N ILE A 2 -6.05 -11.99 10.39
CA ILE A 2 -6.63 -10.74 9.91
C ILE A 2 -6.96 -10.85 8.41
N ALA A 3 -8.09 -10.30 8.00
CA ALA A 3 -8.45 -10.29 6.58
C ALA A 3 -7.62 -9.25 5.83
N ASN A 4 -7.38 -9.48 4.54
CA ASN A 4 -6.63 -8.53 3.71
C ASN A 4 -7.28 -7.15 3.71
N ASN A 5 -8.60 -7.09 3.68
CA ASN A 5 -9.32 -5.81 3.71
C ASN A 5 -9.02 -5.04 4.99
N ASP A 6 -9.00 -5.71 6.13
CA ASP A 6 -8.70 -5.08 7.42
C ASP A 6 -7.26 -4.60 7.47
N LEU A 7 -6.33 -5.39 6.93
CA LEU A 7 -4.93 -5.03 6.88
C LEU A 7 -4.72 -3.75 6.06
N VAL A 8 -5.36 -3.67 4.90
CA VAL A 8 -5.26 -2.49 4.03
C VAL A 8 -5.86 -1.25 4.71
N ASN A 9 -7.03 -1.41 5.35
CA ASN A 9 -7.66 -0.30 6.06
C ASN A 9 -6.78 0.20 7.19
N ASN A 10 -6.14 -0.71 7.94
CA ASN A 10 -5.21 -0.34 8.99
C ASN A 10 -3.99 0.39 8.44
N PHE A 11 -3.46 -0.07 7.30
CA PHE A 11 -2.34 0.61 6.65
C PHE A 11 -2.68 2.07 6.33
N VAL A 12 -3.83 2.28 5.71
CA VAL A 12 -4.26 3.63 5.33
C VAL A 12 -4.49 4.49 6.57
N ASP A 13 -5.23 3.98 7.55
CA ASP A 13 -5.59 4.74 8.74
C ASP A 13 -4.38 5.08 9.60
N CYS A 14 -3.45 4.13 9.79
CA CYS A 14 -2.24 4.40 10.55
C CYS A 14 -1.43 5.54 9.93
N ASN A 15 -1.30 5.52 8.60
CA ASN A 15 -0.52 6.55 7.91
C ASN A 15 -1.23 7.90 7.93
N LEU A 16 -2.55 7.92 7.76
CA LEU A 16 -3.31 9.17 7.82
C LEU A 16 -3.29 9.78 9.22
N ASN A 17 -3.19 8.96 10.26
CA ASN A 17 -3.16 9.41 11.65
C ASN A 17 -1.75 9.62 12.19
N GLY A 18 -0.73 9.50 11.34
CA GLY A 18 0.64 9.74 11.74
C GLY A 18 1.24 8.70 12.68
N ILE A 19 0.66 7.50 12.71
CA ILE A 19 1.16 6.41 13.55
C ILE A 19 2.37 5.79 12.88
N SER A 20 3.52 5.84 13.55
CA SER A 20 4.75 5.22 13.08
C SER A 20 4.97 3.87 13.74
N ASN A 21 5.84 3.05 13.15
CA ASN A 21 6.22 1.73 13.65
C ASN A 21 5.08 0.71 13.65
N ALA A 22 3.98 1.00 12.93
CA ALA A 22 2.90 0.04 12.76
C ALA A 22 3.31 -1.02 11.73
N LYS A 23 2.92 -2.26 11.97
CA LYS A 23 3.15 -3.34 11.02
C LYS A 23 2.10 -4.42 11.21
N MET A 24 1.69 -5.04 10.11
CA MET A 24 0.73 -6.16 10.12
C MET A 24 1.08 -7.12 9.01
N TYR A 25 0.86 -8.40 9.26
CA TYR A 25 1.17 -9.46 8.30
C TYR A 25 -0.05 -10.37 8.10
N ASN A 26 -0.29 -10.74 6.86
CA ASN A 26 -1.31 -11.74 6.50
C ASN A 26 -0.86 -12.47 5.24
N GLY A 27 -0.12 -13.55 5.43
CA GLY A 27 0.39 -14.33 4.30
C GLY A 27 1.25 -13.50 3.37
N SER A 28 0.83 -13.38 2.12
CA SER A 28 1.61 -12.66 1.11
C SER A 28 1.50 -11.14 1.21
N MET A 29 0.56 -10.65 2.02
CA MET A 29 0.35 -9.20 2.17
C MET A 29 0.81 -8.75 3.55
N HIS A 30 1.55 -7.65 3.58
CA HIS A 30 1.95 -7.05 4.86
C HIS A 30 2.26 -5.58 4.66
N PHE A 31 2.21 -4.83 5.75
CA PHE A 31 2.74 -3.46 5.71
C PHE A 31 3.68 -3.23 6.88
N VAL A 32 4.66 -2.38 6.65
CA VAL A 32 5.61 -1.93 7.65
C VAL A 32 5.70 -0.41 7.50
N ASN A 33 5.27 0.29 8.53
CA ASN A 33 5.27 1.77 8.54
C ASN A 33 4.46 2.33 7.36
N ASN A 34 5.11 2.99 6.43
CA ASN A 34 4.45 3.70 5.33
C ASN A 34 4.39 2.89 4.03
N THR A 35 4.72 1.61 4.05
CA THR A 35 4.79 0.81 2.82
C THR A 35 3.97 -0.46 2.95
N LEU A 36 3.11 -0.69 1.96
CA LEU A 36 2.30 -1.90 1.83
C LEU A 36 2.92 -2.79 0.77
N TYR A 37 3.13 -4.05 1.13
CA TYR A 37 3.80 -5.03 0.26
C TYR A 37 2.87 -6.15 -0.14
N SER A 38 3.09 -6.67 -1.35
CA SER A 38 2.62 -7.98 -1.79
C SER A 38 3.87 -8.81 -2.02
N TYR A 39 4.05 -9.86 -1.22
CA TYR A 39 5.32 -10.61 -1.17
C TYR A 39 6.45 -9.64 -0.83
N ASP A 40 7.41 -9.44 -1.71
CA ASP A 40 8.55 -8.55 -1.48
C ASP A 40 8.48 -7.24 -2.27
N THR A 41 7.33 -6.97 -2.90
CA THR A 41 7.17 -5.82 -3.79
C THR A 41 6.22 -4.80 -3.18
N ALA A 42 6.64 -3.52 -3.12
CA ALA A 42 5.79 -2.45 -2.64
C ALA A 42 4.65 -2.20 -3.63
N ILE A 43 3.41 -2.30 -3.15
CA ILE A 43 2.22 -2.02 -3.97
C ILE A 43 1.56 -0.71 -3.56
N GLY A 44 1.90 -0.18 -2.40
CA GLY A 44 1.41 1.12 -1.94
C GLY A 44 2.39 1.72 -0.96
N GLN A 45 2.47 3.05 -0.96
CA GLN A 45 3.36 3.74 -0.05
C GLN A 45 2.80 5.13 0.23
N TYR A 46 2.94 5.57 1.47
CA TYR A 46 2.49 6.90 1.87
C TYR A 46 3.68 7.87 1.85
N ASN A 47 3.54 8.95 1.10
CA ASN A 47 4.54 10.02 1.10
C ASN A 47 4.14 11.07 2.13
N LYS A 48 4.81 11.06 3.26
CA LYS A 48 4.51 11.93 4.38
C LYS A 48 4.74 13.40 4.07
N LYS A 49 5.65 13.70 3.14
CA LYS A 49 5.99 15.08 2.79
C LYS A 49 4.81 15.81 2.16
N ASP A 50 4.08 15.15 1.28
CA ASP A 50 2.97 15.81 0.57
C ASP A 50 1.60 15.24 0.95
N GLY A 51 1.56 14.28 1.87
CA GLY A 51 0.30 13.68 2.32
C GLY A 51 -0.41 12.86 1.27
N THR A 52 0.32 12.31 0.31
CA THR A 52 -0.24 11.57 -0.83
C THR A 52 0.22 10.12 -0.80
N PHE A 53 -0.71 9.20 -1.07
CA PHE A 53 -0.36 7.80 -1.27
C PHE A 53 0.12 7.57 -2.69
N ILE A 54 1.00 6.61 -2.87
CA ILE A 54 1.46 6.16 -4.18
C ILE A 54 0.98 4.74 -4.35
N VAL A 55 0.30 4.45 -5.46
CA VAL A 55 -0.20 3.13 -5.77
C VAL A 55 0.55 2.58 -6.96
N ASN A 56 1.10 1.38 -6.80
CA ASN A 56 1.84 0.69 -7.86
C ASN A 56 0.83 -0.08 -8.72
N MET A 57 0.59 0.41 -9.92
CA MET A 57 -0.38 -0.16 -10.85
C MET A 57 0.21 -1.22 -11.75
N THR A 58 1.48 -1.57 -11.56
CA THR A 58 2.15 -2.59 -12.38
C THR A 58 1.45 -3.93 -12.21
N LYS A 59 1.27 -4.64 -13.32
CA LYS A 59 0.61 -5.92 -13.34
C LYS A 59 1.64 -7.03 -13.09
N TYR A 60 1.55 -7.69 -11.94
CA TYR A 60 2.43 -8.81 -11.59
C TYR A 60 1.67 -10.13 -11.63
N SER A 61 0.62 -10.27 -10.82
CA SER A 61 -0.18 -11.48 -10.73
C SER A 61 -1.63 -11.09 -10.38
N GLN A 62 -2.55 -12.05 -10.50
CA GLN A 62 -3.94 -11.80 -10.11
C GLN A 62 -4.04 -11.51 -8.62
N THR A 63 -3.27 -12.21 -7.80
CA THR A 63 -3.28 -12.01 -6.34
C THR A 63 -2.86 -10.59 -6.00
N THR A 64 -1.76 -10.12 -6.57
CA THR A 64 -1.27 -8.75 -6.34
C THR A 64 -2.28 -7.72 -6.85
N SER A 65 -2.91 -7.97 -7.99
CA SER A 65 -3.91 -7.05 -8.54
C SER A 65 -5.13 -6.93 -7.62
N LYS A 66 -5.58 -8.04 -7.03
CA LYS A 66 -6.68 -8.03 -6.07
C LYS A 66 -6.31 -7.25 -4.81
N GLN A 67 -5.10 -7.46 -4.31
CA GLN A 67 -4.60 -6.76 -3.13
C GLN A 67 -4.51 -5.25 -3.38
N ARG A 68 -3.99 -4.87 -4.54
CA ARG A 68 -3.93 -3.46 -4.94
C ARG A 68 -5.33 -2.85 -5.03
N SER A 69 -6.29 -3.58 -5.56
CA SER A 69 -7.67 -3.10 -5.67
C SER A 69 -8.27 -2.78 -4.31
N LEU A 70 -7.94 -3.55 -3.28
CA LEU A 70 -8.37 -3.25 -1.91
C LEU A 70 -7.80 -1.92 -1.44
N LEU A 71 -6.55 -1.64 -1.76
CA LEU A 71 -5.91 -0.38 -1.42
C LEU A 71 -6.60 0.80 -2.10
N VAL A 72 -6.83 0.70 -3.40
CA VAL A 72 -7.51 1.76 -4.16
C VAL A 72 -8.90 2.01 -3.59
N LYS A 73 -9.64 0.94 -3.29
CA LYS A 73 -10.97 1.06 -2.68
C LYS A 73 -10.91 1.80 -1.35
N ALA A 74 -9.96 1.42 -0.49
CA ALA A 74 -9.82 2.05 0.83
C ALA A 74 -9.50 3.55 0.69
N LEU A 75 -8.66 3.93 -0.25
CA LEU A 75 -8.31 5.32 -0.50
C LEU A 75 -9.50 6.11 -1.03
N LYS A 76 -10.27 5.53 -1.94
CA LYS A 76 -11.47 6.17 -2.49
C LYS A 76 -12.55 6.36 -1.44
N GLU A 77 -12.75 5.38 -0.57
CA GLU A 77 -13.73 5.47 0.50
C GLU A 77 -13.44 6.61 1.47
N ARG A 78 -12.17 7.00 1.59
CA ARG A 78 -11.74 8.08 2.48
C ARG A 78 -11.52 9.39 1.74
N ASN A 79 -11.83 9.45 0.46
CA ASN A 79 -11.53 10.61 -0.39
C ASN A 79 -10.08 11.04 -0.28
N THR A 80 -9.19 10.07 -0.15
CA THR A 80 -7.77 10.30 0.04
C THR A 80 -7.06 10.36 -1.30
N ARG A 81 -6.22 11.38 -1.48
CA ARG A 81 -5.47 11.58 -2.72
C ARG A 81 -4.39 10.53 -2.89
N TYR A 82 -4.22 10.03 -4.11
CA TYR A 82 -3.12 9.14 -4.43
C TYR A 82 -2.66 9.37 -5.87
N THR A 83 -1.41 9.01 -6.12
CA THR A 83 -0.81 9.00 -7.45
C THR A 83 -0.55 7.56 -7.85
N GLU A 84 -0.45 7.33 -9.16
CA GLU A 84 -0.21 5.98 -9.70
C GLU A 84 1.16 5.93 -10.35
N VAL A 85 1.86 4.82 -10.12
CA VAL A 85 3.10 4.51 -10.81
C VAL A 85 2.94 3.18 -11.52
N ASP A 86 3.67 2.98 -12.60
CA ASP A 86 3.59 1.79 -13.42
C ASP A 86 4.99 1.36 -13.83
N LYS A 87 5.09 0.16 -14.38
CA LYS A 87 6.38 -0.39 -14.85
C LYS A 87 7.42 -0.43 -13.74
N VAL A 88 6.97 -0.79 -12.54
CA VAL A 88 7.83 -0.93 -11.37
C VAL A 88 8.38 -2.35 -11.35
N LYS A 89 9.68 -2.48 -11.17
CA LYS A 89 10.35 -3.78 -11.15
C LYS A 89 9.91 -4.59 -9.92
N MET A 90 9.66 -5.88 -10.12
CA MET A 90 9.34 -6.78 -9.02
C MET A 90 10.47 -6.75 -7.99
N GLY A 91 10.11 -6.73 -6.71
CA GLY A 91 11.08 -6.62 -5.62
C GLY A 91 11.41 -5.20 -5.21
N THR A 92 10.85 -4.21 -5.90
CA THR A 92 11.03 -2.79 -5.50
C THR A 92 10.35 -2.53 -4.16
N THR A 93 11.09 -1.93 -3.22
CA THR A 93 10.62 -1.69 -1.87
C THR A 93 10.34 -0.22 -1.57
N ASN A 94 10.64 0.67 -2.51
CA ASN A 94 10.42 2.11 -2.33
C ASN A 94 9.86 2.71 -3.61
N LEU A 95 8.66 3.29 -3.50
CA LEU A 95 7.98 3.93 -4.63
C LEU A 95 8.20 5.44 -4.66
N ILE A 96 8.71 6.00 -3.59
CA ILE A 96 8.95 7.45 -3.50
C ILE A 96 10.21 7.78 -4.28
N LYS A 97 10.07 8.72 -5.22
CA LYS A 97 11.20 9.23 -6.00
C LYS A 97 11.59 10.59 -5.47
N ASN A 98 12.87 10.74 -5.21
CA ASN A 98 13.43 12.00 -4.77
C ASN A 98 13.95 12.80 -5.96
#